data_b1556a8c5dc8470427e5c3a1db1228f7
#
_entry.id   b1556a8c5dc8470427e5c3a1db1228f7
#
_cell.length_a   1.000
_cell.length_b   1.000
_cell.length_c   1.000
_cell.angle_alpha   90.00
_cell.angle_beta   90.00
_cell.angle_gamma   90.00
#
_symmetry.space_group_name_H-M   'P 1'
#
loop_
_entity.id
_entity.type
_entity.pdbx_description
1 polymer ?
#
loop_
_entity_poly.entity_id
_entity_poly.type
_entity_poly.pdbx_seq_one_letter_code
_entity_poly.pdbx_strand_id
1 'polypeptide(L)'
;MNKLTYLVIFSFLSFPIFSADEESSAGIEEVIVTAERRAASIQDTAISITAFDSSLIEGLNLRNQEDLQNYIPATTIQPYDISIRGVGRVFRALGGDPGVGTYNDGAYSEDFGIASTDNGLYDIERIEILRGPQGTLYGRNSIGGAVNFITTKPGKEFAAEIRT
;
A
#
# COMPACT_ATOMS: atom_id res chain seq x y z
N MET A 1 -45.67 2.77 76.86
CA MET A 1 -45.16 1.72 76.03
C MET A 1 -44.85 2.30 74.68
N ASN A 2 -43.59 2.73 74.48
CA ASN A 2 -43.16 3.51 73.29
C ASN A 2 -42.55 2.59 72.26
N LYS A 3 -43.17 2.54 71.11
CA LYS A 3 -42.60 1.88 69.94
C LYS A 3 -41.71 2.88 69.24
N LEU A 4 -40.41 2.69 69.34
CA LEU A 4 -39.40 3.47 68.66
C LEU A 4 -39.27 2.94 67.23
N THR A 5 -39.76 3.71 66.26
CA THR A 5 -39.68 3.42 64.84
C THR A 5 -38.31 3.86 64.33
N TYR A 6 -37.43 2.92 63.97
CA TYR A 6 -36.17 3.25 63.30
C TYR A 6 -36.42 3.52 61.81
N LEU A 7 -36.25 4.77 61.43
CA LEU A 7 -36.25 5.21 60.03
C LEU A 7 -34.84 4.95 59.44
N VAL A 8 -34.72 3.90 58.67
CA VAL A 8 -33.48 3.64 57.93
C VAL A 8 -33.47 4.49 56.69
N ILE A 9 -32.64 5.53 56.68
CA ILE A 9 -32.38 6.35 55.51
C ILE A 9 -31.38 5.58 54.64
N PHE A 10 -31.89 5.01 53.53
CA PHE A 10 -31.08 4.40 52.52
C PHE A 10 -30.52 5.48 51.60
N SER A 11 -29.31 5.92 51.91
CA SER A 11 -28.59 6.87 51.06
C SER A 11 -28.13 6.18 49.79
N PHE A 12 -28.82 6.47 48.68
CA PHE A 12 -28.37 6.09 47.36
C PHE A 12 -27.08 6.85 47.01
N LEU A 13 -25.94 6.23 47.15
CA LEU A 13 -24.70 6.70 46.52
C LEU A 13 -24.84 6.53 45.02
N SER A 14 -25.13 7.59 44.32
CA SER A 14 -25.01 7.67 42.86
C SER A 14 -23.54 7.62 42.52
N PHE A 15 -23.03 6.46 42.10
CA PHE A 15 -21.75 6.37 41.44
C PHE A 15 -21.91 6.99 40.03
N PRO A 16 -21.07 7.96 39.66
CA PRO A 16 -21.02 8.34 38.24
C PRO A 16 -20.57 7.12 37.43
N ILE A 17 -21.44 6.67 36.56
CA ILE A 17 -21.05 5.75 35.49
C ILE A 17 -20.05 6.53 34.66
N PHE A 18 -18.77 6.21 34.82
CA PHE A 18 -17.74 6.62 33.89
C PHE A 18 -18.12 5.94 32.58
N SER A 19 -18.63 6.73 31.65
CA SER A 19 -18.77 6.31 30.27
C SER A 19 -17.35 5.97 29.85
N ALA A 20 -17.07 4.71 29.61
CA ALA A 20 -15.85 4.29 28.93
C ALA A 20 -15.87 5.03 27.60
N ASP A 21 -14.92 5.94 27.41
CA ASP A 21 -14.61 6.48 26.10
C ASP A 21 -14.51 5.29 25.15
N GLU A 22 -15.22 5.39 24.05
CA GLU A 22 -15.08 4.46 22.94
C GLU A 22 -13.58 4.33 22.68
N GLU A 23 -13.01 3.19 23.02
CA GLU A 23 -11.74 2.79 22.48
C GLU A 23 -11.90 2.99 20.98
N SER A 24 -11.21 3.99 20.44
CA SER A 24 -10.99 4.09 19.02
C SER A 24 -10.45 2.71 18.64
N SER A 25 -11.31 1.88 18.10
CA SER A 25 -10.87 0.66 17.47
C SER A 25 -9.78 1.11 16.52
N ALA A 26 -8.54 0.72 16.78
CA ALA A 26 -7.48 0.82 15.82
C ALA A 26 -7.93 -0.08 14.67
N GLY A 27 -8.83 0.43 13.85
CA GLY A 27 -9.25 -0.19 12.61
C GLY A 27 -7.97 -0.35 11.83
N ILE A 28 -7.70 -1.57 11.40
CA ILE A 28 -6.63 -1.82 10.43
C ILE A 28 -6.89 -0.83 9.30
N GLU A 29 -5.95 0.08 9.07
CA GLU A 29 -6.07 1.08 8.02
C GLU A 29 -6.29 0.34 6.71
N GLU A 30 -7.46 0.57 6.10
CA GLU A 30 -7.87 -0.15 4.91
C GLU A 30 -7.10 0.40 3.71
N VAL A 31 -6.17 -0.39 3.21
CA VAL A 31 -5.40 -0.01 2.02
C VAL A 31 -6.26 -0.22 0.77
N ILE A 32 -6.64 0.88 0.12
CA ILE A 32 -7.38 0.88 -1.13
C ILE A 32 -6.40 0.77 -2.29
N VAL A 33 -6.60 -0.22 -3.14
CA VAL A 33 -5.78 -0.46 -4.34
C VAL A 33 -6.61 -0.29 -5.61
N THR A 34 -5.95 0.01 -6.72
CA THR A 34 -6.56 0.15 -8.05
C THR A 34 -6.11 -0.94 -9.01
N ALA A 35 -5.54 -2.01 -8.48
CA ALA A 35 -4.95 -3.12 -9.21
C ALA A 35 -5.90 -3.78 -10.22
N GLU A 36 -7.19 -3.86 -9.90
CA GLU A 36 -8.22 -4.38 -10.81
C GLU A 36 -8.83 -3.30 -11.71
N ARG A 37 -8.17 -2.15 -11.88
CA ARG A 37 -8.67 -0.94 -12.55
C ARG A 37 -9.95 -0.37 -11.95
N ARG A 38 -10.22 -0.71 -10.72
CA ARG A 38 -11.26 -0.17 -9.85
C ARG A 38 -10.70 -0.06 -8.44
N ALA A 39 -11.17 0.91 -7.69
CA ALA A 39 -10.81 1.03 -6.28
C ALA A 39 -11.46 -0.13 -5.51
N ALA A 40 -10.66 -0.91 -4.82
CA ALA A 40 -11.11 -2.00 -3.97
C ALA A 40 -10.19 -2.12 -2.76
N SER A 41 -10.68 -2.69 -1.67
CA SER A 41 -9.84 -3.08 -0.56
C SER A 41 -8.86 -4.17 -0.99
N ILE A 42 -7.63 -4.09 -0.50
CA ILE A 42 -6.63 -5.14 -0.75
C ILE A 42 -7.13 -6.52 -0.27
N GLN A 43 -7.97 -6.56 0.77
CA GLN A 43 -8.53 -7.79 1.34
C GLN A 43 -9.63 -8.40 0.47
N ASP A 44 -10.33 -7.57 -0.33
CA ASP A 44 -11.43 -8.01 -1.21
C ASP A 44 -10.92 -8.36 -2.62
N THR A 45 -9.62 -8.21 -2.86
CA THR A 45 -9.02 -8.45 -4.15
C THR A 45 -8.60 -9.91 -4.29
N ALA A 46 -9.05 -10.60 -5.34
CA ALA A 46 -8.72 -12.01 -5.60
C ALA A 46 -7.27 -12.23 -6.09
N ILE A 47 -6.51 -11.17 -6.27
CA ILE A 47 -5.15 -11.18 -6.81
C ILE A 47 -4.15 -11.12 -5.65
N SER A 48 -3.02 -11.83 -5.78
CA SER A 48 -1.91 -11.71 -4.85
C SER A 48 -1.23 -10.35 -5.03
N ILE A 49 -1.61 -9.37 -4.22
CA ILE A 49 -1.12 -8.01 -4.27
C ILE A 49 -0.32 -7.65 -3.02
N THR A 50 0.68 -6.81 -3.18
CA THR A 50 1.37 -6.11 -2.10
C THR A 50 1.28 -4.61 -2.42
N ALA A 51 0.81 -3.81 -1.48
CA ALA A 51 0.75 -2.37 -1.62
C ALA A 51 1.62 -1.69 -0.56
N PHE A 52 2.30 -0.63 -0.97
CA PHE A 52 3.04 0.27 -0.11
C PHE A 52 2.43 1.65 -0.29
N ASP A 53 1.80 2.18 0.73
CA ASP A 53 1.37 3.57 0.77
C ASP A 53 2.53 4.51 1.17
N SER A 54 2.31 5.80 1.10
CA SER A 54 3.32 6.81 1.44
C SER A 54 3.85 6.65 2.87
N SER A 55 2.98 6.30 3.81
CA SER A 55 3.34 6.14 5.23
C SER A 55 4.27 4.94 5.43
N LEU A 56 4.02 3.84 4.76
CA LEU A 56 4.84 2.64 4.80
C LEU A 56 6.17 2.86 4.08
N ILE A 57 6.17 3.56 2.94
CA ILE A 57 7.38 3.94 2.20
C ILE A 57 8.31 4.76 3.10
N GLU A 58 7.77 5.74 3.81
CA GLU A 58 8.53 6.56 4.75
C GLU A 58 8.97 5.78 5.99
N GLY A 59 8.05 5.02 6.60
CA GLY A 59 8.33 4.24 7.80
C GLY A 59 9.41 3.18 7.61
N LEU A 60 9.48 2.59 6.42
CA LEU A 60 10.53 1.63 6.03
C LEU A 60 11.78 2.31 5.45
N ASN A 61 11.78 3.64 5.31
CA ASN A 61 12.85 4.42 4.70
C ASN A 61 13.25 3.88 3.31
N LEU A 62 12.25 3.56 2.50
CA LEU A 62 12.45 3.12 1.12
C LEU A 62 12.86 4.32 0.28
N ARG A 63 14.07 4.31 -0.25
CA ARG A 63 14.63 5.43 -1.01
C ARG A 63 14.57 5.23 -2.50
N ASN A 64 14.66 3.98 -2.92
CA ASN A 64 14.67 3.61 -4.32
C ASN A 64 13.84 2.34 -4.54
N GLN A 65 13.64 2.00 -5.81
CA GLN A 65 12.85 0.83 -6.17
C GLN A 65 13.53 -0.49 -5.79
N GLU A 66 14.85 -0.52 -5.73
CA GLU A 66 15.59 -1.72 -5.36
C GLU A 66 15.32 -2.13 -3.91
N ASP A 67 15.03 -1.15 -3.03
CA ASP A 67 14.70 -1.42 -1.63
C ASP A 67 13.43 -2.28 -1.50
N LEU A 68 12.49 -2.16 -2.43
CA LEU A 68 11.24 -2.92 -2.41
C LEU A 68 11.44 -4.43 -2.44
N GLN A 69 12.52 -4.93 -3.08
CA GLN A 69 12.78 -6.36 -3.15
C GLN A 69 12.96 -7.02 -1.77
N ASN A 70 13.36 -6.25 -0.76
CA ASN A 70 13.55 -6.76 0.59
C ASN A 70 12.23 -7.06 1.31
N TYR A 71 11.13 -6.49 0.81
CA TYR A 71 9.80 -6.59 1.41
C TYR A 71 8.81 -7.38 0.56
N ILE A 72 9.16 -7.73 -0.67
CA ILE A 72 8.28 -8.46 -1.59
C ILE A 72 8.82 -9.87 -1.82
N PRO A 73 8.13 -10.91 -1.33
CA PRO A 73 8.59 -12.28 -1.51
C PRO A 73 8.77 -12.68 -2.97
N ALA A 74 9.84 -13.43 -3.25
CA ALA A 74 10.18 -13.96 -4.56
C ALA A 74 10.28 -12.89 -5.67
N THR A 75 10.75 -11.71 -5.31
CA THR A 75 10.94 -10.58 -6.21
C THR A 75 12.40 -10.17 -6.20
N THR A 76 12.97 -9.95 -7.39
CA THR A 76 14.31 -9.40 -7.57
C THR A 76 14.21 -8.17 -8.44
N ILE A 77 14.77 -7.07 -7.99
CA ILE A 77 14.79 -5.80 -8.70
C ILE A 77 16.24 -5.46 -9.05
N GLN A 78 16.48 -5.17 -10.30
CA GLN A 78 17.77 -4.75 -10.84
C GLN A 78 17.57 -3.45 -11.63
N PRO A 79 18.63 -2.68 -11.91
CA PRO A 79 18.53 -1.37 -12.56
C PRO A 79 17.65 -1.31 -13.82
N TYR A 80 17.49 -2.40 -14.52
CA TYR A 80 16.76 -2.40 -15.80
C TYR A 80 15.71 -3.50 -15.90
N ASP A 81 15.47 -4.21 -14.80
CA ASP A 81 14.55 -5.33 -14.85
C ASP A 81 14.00 -5.69 -13.47
N ILE A 82 12.79 -6.18 -13.48
CA ILE A 82 12.17 -6.81 -12.32
C ILE A 82 11.80 -8.23 -12.66
N SER A 83 12.04 -9.15 -11.75
CA SER A 83 11.51 -10.50 -11.86
C SER A 83 10.66 -10.84 -10.64
N ILE A 84 9.50 -11.43 -10.88
CA ILE A 84 8.59 -11.91 -9.85
C ILE A 84 8.41 -13.42 -10.03
N ARG A 85 8.67 -14.18 -8.98
CA ARG A 85 8.60 -15.66 -8.99
C ARG A 85 9.44 -16.28 -10.10
N GLY A 86 10.61 -15.67 -10.41
CA GLY A 86 11.52 -16.11 -11.44
C GLY A 86 11.13 -15.71 -12.87
N VAL A 87 10.02 -14.99 -13.04
CA VAL A 87 9.60 -14.47 -14.35
C VAL A 87 10.06 -13.02 -14.47
N GLY A 88 10.98 -12.76 -15.35
CA GLY A 88 11.56 -11.45 -15.67
C GLY A 88 11.98 -11.42 -17.13
N ARG A 89 12.89 -10.50 -17.46
CA ARG A 89 13.46 -10.40 -18.82
C ARG A 89 14.53 -11.48 -19.00
N VAL A 90 14.39 -12.30 -20.02
CA VAL A 90 15.35 -13.38 -20.31
C VAL A 90 16.63 -12.83 -20.97
N PHE A 91 16.49 -11.78 -21.77
CA PHE A 91 17.60 -11.14 -22.47
C PHE A 91 17.55 -9.64 -22.34
N ARG A 92 18.69 -9.03 -22.03
CA ARG A 92 18.89 -7.58 -22.06
C ARG A 92 19.26 -7.04 -23.46
N ALA A 93 18.94 -7.77 -24.51
CA ALA A 93 19.18 -7.30 -25.87
C ALA A 93 18.04 -6.40 -26.35
N LEU A 94 18.33 -5.58 -27.34
CA LEU A 94 17.33 -4.82 -28.07
C LEU A 94 16.21 -5.75 -28.55
N GLY A 95 14.98 -5.54 -28.05
CA GLY A 95 13.81 -6.35 -28.38
C GLY A 95 13.43 -7.45 -27.39
N GLY A 96 14.13 -7.58 -26.26
CA GLY A 96 13.70 -8.46 -25.17
C GLY A 96 12.57 -7.82 -24.35
N ASP A 97 11.36 -8.37 -24.48
CA ASP A 97 10.21 -7.89 -23.67
C ASP A 97 10.38 -8.25 -22.19
N PRO A 98 9.99 -7.36 -21.26
CA PRO A 98 9.98 -7.69 -19.85
C PRO A 98 8.90 -8.72 -19.51
N GLY A 99 9.16 -9.55 -18.51
CA GLY A 99 8.17 -10.51 -18.01
C GLY A 99 7.20 -9.90 -16.99
N VAL A 100 7.54 -8.73 -16.46
CA VAL A 100 6.74 -7.96 -15.51
C VAL A 100 6.48 -6.58 -16.08
N GLY A 101 5.21 -6.18 -16.18
CA GLY A 101 4.82 -4.88 -16.69
C GLY A 101 5.00 -3.79 -15.62
N THR A 102 5.55 -2.66 -16.01
CA THR A 102 5.67 -1.48 -15.16
C THR A 102 4.75 -0.38 -15.66
N TYR A 103 4.09 0.29 -14.74
CA TYR A 103 3.10 1.33 -15.03
C TYR A 103 3.34 2.53 -14.12
N ASN A 104 3.23 3.73 -14.68
CA ASN A 104 3.20 4.98 -13.95
C ASN A 104 1.83 5.61 -14.16
N ASP A 105 1.05 5.77 -13.09
CA ASP A 105 -0.35 6.23 -13.14
C ASP A 105 -1.21 5.48 -14.17
N GLY A 106 -0.96 4.19 -14.32
CA GLY A 106 -1.64 3.31 -15.27
C GLY A 106 -1.11 3.38 -16.70
N ALA A 107 -0.15 4.25 -17.01
CA ALA A 107 0.53 4.29 -18.29
C ALA A 107 1.68 3.27 -18.31
N TYR A 108 1.71 2.42 -19.33
CA TYR A 108 2.77 1.42 -19.48
C TYR A 108 4.13 2.07 -19.71
N SER A 109 5.12 1.63 -18.95
CA SER A 109 6.53 1.99 -19.11
C SER A 109 7.28 0.78 -19.67
N GLU A 110 7.96 0.97 -20.80
CA GLU A 110 8.66 -0.13 -21.48
C GLU A 110 9.89 -0.60 -20.70
N ASP A 111 10.58 0.33 -20.07
CA ASP A 111 11.78 0.05 -19.32
C ASP A 111 11.51 0.19 -17.81
N PHE A 112 11.48 -0.96 -17.14
CA PHE A 112 11.59 -0.92 -15.71
C PHE A 112 12.95 -0.35 -15.34
N GLY A 113 12.93 0.81 -14.80
CA GLY A 113 14.05 1.25 -14.04
C GLY A 113 15.14 2.05 -14.73
N ILE A 114 15.20 2.21 -16.04
CA ILE A 114 16.17 3.16 -16.60
C ILE A 114 15.92 4.57 -16.04
N ALA A 115 14.66 4.94 -15.94
CA ALA A 115 14.28 6.21 -15.34
C ALA A 115 14.13 6.16 -13.82
N SER A 116 14.13 4.99 -13.22
CA SER A 116 13.64 4.78 -11.87
C SER A 116 14.70 4.36 -10.86
N THR A 117 15.84 3.87 -11.29
CA THR A 117 16.92 3.52 -10.35
C THR A 117 17.62 4.75 -9.77
N ASP A 118 17.70 5.83 -10.56
CA ASP A 118 18.23 7.11 -10.08
C ASP A 118 17.13 8.04 -9.55
N ASN A 119 15.88 7.77 -9.88
CA ASN A 119 14.75 8.50 -9.32
C ASN A 119 14.29 7.79 -8.04
N GLY A 120 14.57 8.40 -6.91
CA GLY A 120 14.02 7.97 -5.64
C GLY A 120 12.49 7.87 -5.68
N LEU A 121 11.93 7.16 -4.73
CA LEU A 121 10.47 7.06 -4.52
C LEU A 121 9.95 8.41 -3.99
N TYR A 122 9.95 9.41 -4.88
CA TYR A 122 9.52 10.76 -4.58
C TYR A 122 8.12 10.99 -5.13
N ASP A 123 7.31 11.70 -4.35
CA ASP A 123 5.93 12.06 -4.72
C ASP A 123 5.05 10.83 -5.09
N ILE A 124 5.30 9.71 -4.45
CA ILE A 124 4.54 8.49 -4.63
C ILE A 124 3.44 8.41 -3.56
N GLU A 125 2.19 8.35 -4.01
CA GLU A 125 1.04 8.08 -3.14
C GLU A 125 1.04 6.63 -2.67
N ARG A 126 1.25 5.68 -3.63
CA ARG A 126 1.36 4.26 -3.33
C ARG A 126 2.00 3.49 -4.48
N ILE A 127 2.52 2.30 -4.14
CA ILE A 127 3.07 1.34 -5.10
C ILE A 127 2.26 0.06 -4.97
N GLU A 128 1.71 -0.43 -6.07
CA GLU A 128 0.94 -1.68 -6.12
C GLU A 128 1.73 -2.73 -6.91
N ILE A 129 2.03 -3.87 -6.28
CA ILE A 129 2.76 -4.98 -6.90
C ILE A 129 1.84 -6.20 -6.97
N LEU A 130 1.44 -6.54 -8.20
CA LEU A 130 0.61 -7.68 -8.50
C LEU A 130 1.49 -8.86 -8.88
N ARG A 131 1.36 -9.96 -8.18
CA ARG A 131 2.20 -11.14 -8.36
C ARG A 131 1.44 -12.25 -9.07
N GLY A 132 1.90 -12.59 -10.25
CA GLY A 132 1.32 -13.60 -11.12
C GLY A 132 0.73 -12.99 -12.41
N PRO A 133 0.22 -13.80 -13.33
CA PRO A 133 -0.22 -13.36 -14.65
C PRO A 133 -1.32 -12.29 -14.56
N GLN A 134 -1.09 -11.14 -15.20
CA GLN A 134 -2.00 -10.01 -15.24
C GLN A 134 -2.37 -9.57 -16.67
N GLY A 135 -2.15 -10.45 -17.65
CA GLY A 135 -2.32 -10.12 -19.07
C GLY A 135 -3.72 -9.61 -19.44
N THR A 136 -4.76 -10.05 -18.75
CA THR A 136 -6.15 -9.62 -19.02
C THR A 136 -6.38 -8.14 -18.73
N LEU A 137 -5.80 -7.62 -17.65
CA LEU A 137 -6.03 -6.24 -17.19
C LEU A 137 -4.92 -5.29 -17.63
N TYR A 138 -3.70 -5.80 -17.70
CA TYR A 138 -2.49 -5.01 -17.93
C TYR A 138 -1.89 -5.22 -19.33
N GLY A 139 -2.38 -6.22 -20.06
CA GLY A 139 -1.93 -6.49 -21.44
C GLY A 139 -0.61 -7.23 -21.52
N ARG A 140 0.17 -6.93 -22.56
CA ARG A 140 1.46 -7.62 -22.81
C ARG A 140 2.46 -7.36 -21.67
N ASN A 141 3.46 -8.22 -21.57
CA ASN A 141 4.60 -8.07 -20.67
C ASN A 141 4.23 -8.15 -19.17
N SER A 142 3.11 -8.78 -18.84
CA SER A 142 2.63 -8.96 -17.46
C SER A 142 2.39 -10.43 -17.10
N ILE A 143 3.29 -11.32 -17.57
CA ILE A 143 3.22 -12.76 -17.31
C ILE A 143 3.63 -13.07 -15.86
N GLY A 144 4.67 -12.43 -15.37
CA GLY A 144 5.15 -12.56 -13.99
C GLY A 144 4.37 -11.71 -13.00
N GLY A 145 3.79 -10.63 -13.49
CA GLY A 145 3.09 -9.65 -12.66
C GLY A 145 3.06 -8.26 -13.27
N ALA A 146 2.63 -7.30 -12.46
CA ALA A 146 2.64 -5.89 -12.79
C ALA A 146 3.04 -5.06 -11.57
N VAL A 147 3.77 -3.98 -11.81
CA VAL A 147 4.10 -2.96 -10.81
C VAL A 147 3.50 -1.64 -11.27
N ASN A 148 2.69 -1.03 -10.42
CA ASN A 148 2.05 0.24 -10.70
C ASN A 148 2.49 1.27 -9.66
N PHE A 149 3.17 2.31 -10.12
CA PHE A 149 3.53 3.48 -9.32
C PHE A 149 2.45 4.52 -9.49
N ILE A 150 1.88 4.96 -8.40
CA ILE A 150 0.79 5.93 -8.39
C ILE A 150 1.30 7.17 -7.69
N THR A 151 1.33 8.28 -8.42
CA THR A 151 1.81 9.56 -7.91
C THR A 151 0.74 10.32 -7.14
N THR A 152 1.20 11.18 -6.24
CA THR A 152 0.32 12.06 -5.47
C THR A 152 -0.42 13.01 -6.41
N LYS A 153 -1.74 13.05 -6.30
CA LYS A 153 -2.54 13.95 -7.14
C LYS A 153 -2.47 15.39 -6.61
N PRO A 154 -2.41 16.37 -7.51
CA PRO A 154 -2.41 17.77 -7.12
C PRO A 154 -3.61 18.10 -6.21
N GLY A 155 -3.34 18.66 -5.04
CA GLY A 155 -4.35 19.18 -4.14
C GLY A 155 -4.89 20.54 -4.58
N LYS A 156 -5.91 21.04 -3.87
CA LYS A 156 -6.45 22.40 -4.08
C LYS A 156 -5.65 23.46 -3.33
N GLU A 157 -4.86 23.04 -2.35
CA GLU A 157 -4.04 23.93 -1.52
C GLU A 157 -2.58 23.78 -1.92
N PHE A 158 -1.84 24.89 -1.75
CA PHE A 158 -0.40 24.86 -2.00
C PHE A 158 0.28 23.98 -0.91
N ALA A 159 1.00 22.97 -1.35
CA ALA A 159 1.84 22.15 -0.50
C ALA A 159 3.25 22.09 -1.09
N ALA A 160 4.26 22.05 -0.24
CA ALA A 160 5.66 21.88 -0.64
C ALA A 160 6.37 20.98 0.38
N GLU A 161 7.16 20.05 -0.12
CA GLU A 161 7.96 19.14 0.69
C GLU A 161 9.42 19.23 0.24
N ILE A 162 10.32 19.23 1.21
CA ILE A 162 11.78 19.19 0.96
C ILE A 162 12.31 17.99 1.74
N ARG A 163 12.88 17.03 1.04
CA ARG A 163 13.58 15.88 1.64
C ARG A 163 15.09 16.10 1.48
N THR A 164 15.84 15.96 2.57
CA THR A 164 17.31 16.10 2.62
C THR A 164 17.97 14.76 2.90
#